data_cd34769dd92685b52cdf75406219dc87
#
_entry.id   cd34769dd92685b52cdf75406219dc87
#
_cell.length_a   1.000
_cell.length_b   1.000
_cell.length_c   1.000
_cell.angle_alpha   90.00
_cell.angle_beta   90.00
_cell.angle_gamma   90.00
#
_symmetry.space_group_name_H-M   'P 1'
#
loop_
_entity.id
_entity.type
_entity.pdbx_description
1 polymer ?
#
loop_
_entity_poly.entity_id
_entity_poly.type
_entity_poly.pdbx_seq_one_letter_code
_entity_poly.pdbx_strand_id
1 'polypeptide(L)'
;VINADPNVGGRFSALSAFGLVPAAILGVDVSVLLDDAEIAARSFTDPDSSATKIATLIFERTEQNFSLQDRGSNVPGIGDWIEQLIAESTGKDQKGRLPIVVESEKSKVSGQALSIGFGNGASDLNVMASLGEHFILWEWVTALVGAALEIDPFNQPNVTEAKEATSALLAEWNGVLPEFKADAVDGAVEIFGAGSDLTSALRTFLTQIPAGGYVAVMAYLDRSGDRDLAKLRDIIARKSNR
;
A
#
# COMPACT_ATOMS: atom_id res chain seq x y z
N VAL A 1 -11.71 -21.57 -20.20
CA VAL A 1 -11.77 -20.18 -19.69
C VAL A 1 -12.45 -20.23 -18.35
N ILE A 2 -11.82 -19.64 -17.33
CA ILE A 2 -12.40 -19.47 -15.99
C ILE A 2 -12.75 -18.00 -15.87
N ASN A 3 -14.03 -17.71 -15.67
CA ASN A 3 -14.50 -16.35 -15.50
C ASN A 3 -14.50 -15.98 -14.01
N ALA A 4 -14.09 -14.76 -13.69
CA ALA A 4 -14.24 -14.15 -12.37
C ALA A 4 -15.33 -13.07 -12.43
N ASP A 5 -15.82 -12.65 -11.26
CA ASP A 5 -16.83 -11.60 -11.16
C ASP A 5 -16.21 -10.26 -11.61
N PRO A 6 -16.73 -9.62 -12.67
CA PRO A 6 -16.20 -8.36 -13.18
C PRO A 6 -16.44 -7.16 -12.23
N ASN A 7 -17.31 -7.32 -11.24
CA ASN A 7 -17.63 -6.26 -10.27
C ASN A 7 -16.67 -6.25 -9.06
N VAL A 8 -15.83 -7.29 -8.92
CA VAL A 8 -14.83 -7.34 -7.85
C VAL A 8 -13.56 -6.63 -8.31
N GLY A 9 -13.19 -5.55 -7.62
CA GLY A 9 -11.96 -4.82 -7.87
C GLY A 9 -10.71 -5.66 -7.58
N GLY A 10 -9.60 -5.42 -8.30
CA GLY A 10 -8.37 -6.22 -8.21
C GLY A 10 -7.83 -6.40 -6.79
N ARG A 11 -7.86 -5.34 -5.98
CA ARG A 11 -7.36 -5.39 -4.60
C ARG A 11 -8.17 -6.27 -3.65
N PHE A 12 -9.46 -6.51 -3.95
CA PHE A 12 -10.35 -7.43 -3.22
C PHE A 12 -10.47 -8.81 -3.89
N SER A 13 -9.61 -9.14 -4.83
CA SER A 13 -9.77 -10.34 -5.65
C SER A 13 -8.84 -11.51 -5.26
N ALA A 14 -8.11 -11.39 -4.16
CA ALA A 14 -7.16 -12.43 -3.73
C ALA A 14 -7.82 -13.80 -3.54
N LEU A 15 -9.01 -13.83 -2.93
CA LEU A 15 -9.82 -15.05 -2.71
C LEU A 15 -10.83 -15.33 -3.83
N SER A 16 -10.72 -14.64 -4.96
CA SER A 16 -11.55 -14.89 -6.16
C SER A 16 -10.78 -15.68 -7.21
N ALA A 17 -11.44 -16.02 -8.32
CA ALA A 17 -10.76 -16.70 -9.44
C ALA A 17 -9.55 -15.94 -9.98
N PHE A 18 -9.47 -14.61 -9.82
CA PHE A 18 -8.31 -13.81 -10.22
C PHE A 18 -7.04 -14.16 -9.41
N GLY A 19 -7.17 -14.38 -8.09
CA GLY A 19 -6.05 -14.78 -7.23
C GLY A 19 -5.84 -16.29 -7.20
N LEU A 20 -6.92 -17.07 -7.08
CA LEU A 20 -6.85 -18.51 -6.85
C LEU A 20 -6.34 -19.30 -8.07
N VAL A 21 -6.71 -18.91 -9.29
CA VAL A 21 -6.25 -19.62 -10.51
C VAL A 21 -4.73 -19.53 -10.66
N PRO A 22 -4.10 -18.35 -10.65
CA PRO A 22 -2.64 -18.29 -10.71
C PRO A 22 -1.97 -18.95 -9.50
N ALA A 23 -2.53 -18.85 -8.30
CA ALA A 23 -2.01 -19.53 -7.11
C ALA A 23 -2.00 -21.06 -7.28
N ALA A 24 -3.09 -21.64 -7.79
CA ALA A 24 -3.17 -23.06 -8.08
C ALA A 24 -2.15 -23.51 -9.16
N ILE A 25 -1.94 -22.69 -10.18
CA ILE A 25 -0.94 -22.96 -11.22
C ILE A 25 0.49 -22.97 -10.64
N LEU A 26 0.74 -22.15 -9.63
CA LEU A 26 2.01 -22.12 -8.89
C LEU A 26 2.13 -23.24 -7.85
N GLY A 27 1.12 -24.09 -7.72
CA GLY A 27 1.14 -25.23 -6.79
C GLY A 27 0.70 -24.92 -5.37
N VAL A 28 0.07 -23.76 -5.13
CA VAL A 28 -0.53 -23.44 -3.83
C VAL A 28 -1.79 -24.30 -3.64
N ASP A 29 -1.93 -24.89 -2.47
CA ASP A 29 -3.18 -25.57 -2.09
C ASP A 29 -4.27 -24.54 -1.77
N VAL A 30 -5.05 -24.23 -2.80
CA VAL A 30 -6.11 -23.23 -2.69
C VAL A 30 -7.27 -23.68 -1.80
N SER A 31 -7.42 -25.01 -1.54
CA SER A 31 -8.45 -25.51 -0.64
C SER A 31 -8.14 -25.10 0.79
N VAL A 32 -6.90 -25.31 1.23
CA VAL A 32 -6.44 -24.89 2.57
C VAL A 32 -6.59 -23.38 2.74
N LEU A 33 -6.20 -22.61 1.72
CA LEU A 33 -6.31 -21.14 1.76
C LEU A 33 -7.77 -20.70 1.92
N LEU A 34 -8.71 -21.33 1.22
CA LEU A 34 -10.14 -21.00 1.30
C LEU A 34 -10.76 -21.48 2.61
N ASP A 35 -10.39 -22.67 3.10
CA ASP A 35 -10.88 -23.20 4.37
C ASP A 35 -10.47 -22.29 5.55
N ASP A 36 -9.21 -21.86 5.57
CA ASP A 36 -8.70 -20.92 6.57
C ASP A 36 -9.47 -19.58 6.54
N ALA A 37 -9.67 -19.04 5.34
CA ALA A 37 -10.43 -17.81 5.15
C ALA A 37 -11.89 -17.95 5.60
N GLU A 38 -12.57 -19.06 5.27
CA GLU A 38 -13.94 -19.31 5.68
C GLU A 38 -14.09 -19.43 7.19
N ILE A 39 -13.18 -20.17 7.85
CA ILE A 39 -13.17 -20.32 9.31
C ILE A 39 -13.04 -18.95 9.98
N ALA A 40 -12.10 -18.11 9.52
CA ALA A 40 -11.89 -16.78 10.07
C ALA A 40 -13.11 -15.88 9.84
N ALA A 41 -13.67 -15.88 8.63
CA ALA A 41 -14.81 -15.04 8.27
C ALA A 41 -16.03 -15.24 9.15
N ARG A 42 -16.26 -16.46 9.60
CA ARG A 42 -17.39 -16.80 10.52
C ARG A 42 -17.34 -16.01 11.84
N SER A 43 -16.15 -15.64 12.30
CA SER A 43 -15.97 -14.86 13.52
C SER A 43 -16.17 -13.35 13.33
N PHE A 44 -16.08 -12.84 12.11
CA PHE A 44 -16.04 -11.39 11.85
C PHE A 44 -17.41 -10.72 11.92
N THR A 45 -18.48 -11.49 11.95
CA THR A 45 -19.84 -10.96 12.21
C THR A 45 -20.06 -10.60 13.69
N ASP A 46 -19.15 -11.05 14.59
CA ASP A 46 -19.16 -10.66 15.99
C ASP A 46 -18.65 -9.22 16.15
N PRO A 47 -19.37 -8.32 16.85
CA PRO A 47 -18.89 -6.97 17.16
C PRO A 47 -17.53 -6.93 17.89
N ASP A 48 -17.20 -7.97 18.64
CA ASP A 48 -15.92 -8.09 19.36
C ASP A 48 -14.83 -8.83 18.58
N SER A 49 -15.04 -9.05 17.28
CA SER A 49 -14.10 -9.74 16.42
C SER A 49 -12.75 -9.04 16.29
N SER A 50 -11.74 -9.80 15.85
CA SER A 50 -10.42 -9.22 15.51
C SER A 50 -10.52 -8.16 14.43
N ALA A 51 -11.36 -8.38 13.42
CA ALA A 51 -11.57 -7.41 12.33
C ALA A 51 -12.10 -6.07 12.86
N THR A 52 -13.13 -6.10 13.73
CA THR A 52 -13.68 -4.89 14.34
C THR A 52 -12.65 -4.18 15.22
N LYS A 53 -11.92 -4.92 16.05
CA LYS A 53 -10.89 -4.34 16.93
C LYS A 53 -9.78 -3.65 16.14
N ILE A 54 -9.27 -4.29 15.08
CA ILE A 54 -8.23 -3.71 14.23
C ILE A 54 -8.77 -2.47 13.50
N ALA A 55 -9.97 -2.55 12.92
CA ALA A 55 -10.58 -1.42 12.23
C ALA A 55 -10.77 -0.22 13.17
N THR A 56 -11.25 -0.46 14.40
CA THR A 56 -11.41 0.57 15.42
C THR A 56 -10.06 1.21 15.78
N LEU A 57 -9.02 0.41 16.01
CA LEU A 57 -7.69 0.93 16.31
C LEU A 57 -7.14 1.82 15.18
N ILE A 58 -7.36 1.46 13.92
CA ILE A 58 -6.94 2.25 12.76
C ILE A 58 -7.79 3.52 12.62
N PHE A 59 -9.09 3.43 12.88
CA PHE A 59 -10.02 4.55 12.74
C PHE A 59 -9.83 5.62 13.82
N GLU A 60 -9.67 5.21 15.09
CA GLU A 60 -9.61 6.12 16.24
C GLU A 60 -8.30 6.91 16.37
N ARG A 61 -7.27 6.54 15.62
CA ARG A 61 -6.00 7.27 15.65
C ARG A 61 -6.14 8.65 15.01
N THR A 62 -5.55 9.63 15.66
CA THR A 62 -5.46 11.00 15.13
C THR A 62 -4.50 11.09 13.95
N GLU A 63 -3.44 10.29 13.97
CA GLU A 63 -2.53 10.14 12.85
C GLU A 63 -3.20 9.35 11.72
N GLN A 64 -3.20 9.91 10.53
CA GLN A 64 -3.75 9.25 9.35
C GLN A 64 -2.87 8.11 8.82
N ASN A 65 -1.65 7.97 9.34
CA ASN A 65 -0.70 6.93 8.95
C ASN A 65 -0.52 5.87 10.04
N PHE A 66 -0.12 4.67 9.62
CA PHE A 66 0.29 3.58 10.49
C PHE A 66 1.33 2.71 9.78
N SER A 67 2.17 2.02 10.55
CA SER A 67 3.21 1.18 9.98
C SER A 67 2.82 -0.30 9.95
N LEU A 68 3.23 -0.98 8.87
CA LEU A 68 3.13 -2.42 8.69
C LEU A 68 4.55 -3.00 8.65
N GLN A 69 4.82 -4.00 9.46
CA GLN A 69 6.16 -4.56 9.59
C GLN A 69 6.14 -6.08 9.62
N ASP A 70 6.89 -6.71 8.71
CA ASP A 70 7.17 -8.15 8.80
C ASP A 70 8.17 -8.40 9.93
N ARG A 71 7.78 -9.26 10.85
CA ARG A 71 8.58 -9.66 12.02
C ARG A 71 8.89 -11.16 12.00
N GLY A 72 9.28 -11.64 10.82
CA GLY A 72 9.55 -13.05 10.59
C GLY A 72 8.26 -13.87 10.53
N SER A 73 7.24 -13.33 9.88
CA SER A 73 6.00 -14.03 9.62
C SER A 73 6.19 -15.19 8.64
N ASN A 74 5.23 -16.09 8.60
CA ASN A 74 5.16 -17.13 7.57
C ASN A 74 4.50 -16.67 6.26
N VAL A 75 4.16 -15.38 6.18
CA VAL A 75 3.49 -14.73 5.04
C VAL A 75 4.25 -13.48 4.58
N PRO A 76 5.53 -13.59 4.19
CA PRO A 76 6.34 -12.46 3.80
C PRO A 76 5.71 -11.70 2.62
N GLY A 77 5.70 -10.36 2.71
CA GLY A 77 5.11 -9.51 1.68
C GLY A 77 3.62 -9.21 1.86
N ILE A 78 2.96 -9.78 2.86
CA ILE A 78 1.54 -9.49 3.13
C ILE A 78 1.29 -7.99 3.38
N GLY A 79 2.25 -7.30 3.98
CA GLY A 79 2.18 -5.85 4.22
C GLY A 79 2.03 -5.04 2.94
N ASP A 80 2.71 -5.42 1.85
CA ASP A 80 2.63 -4.71 0.56
C ASP A 80 1.21 -4.78 -0.05
N TRP A 81 0.57 -5.95 0.07
CA TRP A 81 -0.81 -6.11 -0.39
C TRP A 81 -1.79 -5.31 0.49
N ILE A 82 -1.62 -5.32 1.81
CA ILE A 82 -2.45 -4.56 2.75
C ILE A 82 -2.28 -3.05 2.52
N GLU A 83 -1.07 -2.59 2.22
CA GLU A 83 -0.79 -1.20 1.87
C GLU A 83 -1.65 -0.77 0.68
N GLN A 84 -1.63 -1.52 -0.41
CA GLN A 84 -2.47 -1.23 -1.57
C GLN A 84 -3.96 -1.30 -1.22
N LEU A 85 -4.38 -2.36 -0.53
CA LEU A 85 -5.78 -2.59 -0.19
C LEU A 85 -6.37 -1.41 0.58
N ILE A 86 -5.71 -0.96 1.65
CA ILE A 86 -6.22 0.12 2.50
C ILE A 86 -6.03 1.49 1.87
N ALA A 87 -4.84 1.79 1.32
CA ALA A 87 -4.56 3.10 0.74
C ALA A 87 -5.50 3.40 -0.44
N GLU A 88 -5.66 2.48 -1.38
CA GLU A 88 -6.53 2.65 -2.54
C GLU A 88 -8.03 2.69 -2.16
N SER A 89 -8.43 1.90 -1.16
CA SER A 89 -9.82 1.84 -0.72
C SER A 89 -10.24 3.05 0.10
N THR A 90 -9.34 3.59 0.93
CA THR A 90 -9.68 4.67 1.87
C THR A 90 -9.16 6.05 1.45
N GLY A 91 -8.17 6.14 0.55
CA GLY A 91 -7.54 7.38 0.11
C GLY A 91 -8.45 8.28 -0.71
N LYS A 92 -9.61 8.66 -0.15
CA LYS A 92 -10.66 9.45 -0.79
C LYS A 92 -11.12 10.56 0.14
N ASP A 93 -11.60 11.65 -0.44
CA ASP A 93 -12.23 12.77 0.29
C ASP A 93 -11.34 13.34 1.43
N GLN A 94 -10.03 13.18 1.33
CA GLN A 94 -9.04 13.58 2.35
C GLN A 94 -9.23 12.88 3.72
N LYS A 95 -9.98 11.78 3.77
CA LYS A 95 -10.29 11.03 4.99
C LYS A 95 -9.40 9.80 5.18
N GLY A 96 -8.64 9.41 4.18
CA GLY A 96 -7.95 8.13 4.08
C GLY A 96 -7.04 7.75 5.24
N ARG A 97 -6.66 6.48 5.24
CA ARG A 97 -5.61 5.94 6.10
C ARG A 97 -4.45 5.48 5.23
N LEU A 98 -3.24 5.91 5.59
CA LEU A 98 -2.02 5.62 4.85
C LEU A 98 -1.21 4.54 5.59
N PRO A 99 -1.29 3.28 5.19
CA PRO A 99 -0.37 2.27 5.67
C PRO A 99 1.01 2.48 5.05
N ILE A 100 2.06 2.23 5.82
CA ILE A 100 3.45 2.38 5.42
C ILE A 100 4.18 1.07 5.74
N VAL A 101 4.56 0.33 4.72
CA VAL A 101 5.39 -0.87 4.89
C VAL A 101 6.82 -0.42 5.23
N VAL A 102 7.31 -0.84 6.39
CA VAL A 102 8.66 -0.50 6.84
C VAL A 102 9.65 -1.63 6.58
N GLU A 103 10.84 -1.27 6.12
CA GLU A 103 11.84 -2.22 5.60
C GLU A 103 12.57 -3.00 6.71
N SER A 104 12.58 -2.48 7.93
CA SER A 104 13.29 -3.11 9.04
C SER A 104 12.69 -2.70 10.39
N GLU A 105 13.04 -3.46 11.43
CA GLU A 105 12.67 -3.15 12.82
C GLU A 105 13.21 -1.80 13.32
N LYS A 106 14.26 -1.28 12.69
CA LYS A 106 14.87 0.01 13.04
C LYS A 106 14.26 1.17 12.26
N SER A 107 13.49 0.88 11.23
CA SER A 107 12.80 1.88 10.44
C SER A 107 11.68 2.52 11.27
N LYS A 108 11.56 3.84 11.18
CA LYS A 108 10.57 4.61 11.90
C LYS A 108 9.62 5.28 10.93
N VAL A 109 8.38 5.39 11.36
CA VAL A 109 7.39 6.29 10.77
C VAL A 109 7.33 7.52 11.68
N SER A 110 7.16 8.70 11.12
CA SER A 110 7.08 9.94 11.89
C SER A 110 5.84 9.97 12.79
N GLY A 111 5.96 10.61 13.94
CA GLY A 111 4.86 10.73 14.90
C GLY A 111 4.72 9.50 15.81
N GLN A 112 3.54 9.40 16.44
CA GLN A 112 3.12 8.25 17.27
C GLN A 112 2.21 7.31 16.47
N ALA A 113 2.59 7.04 15.22
CA ALA A 113 1.81 6.18 14.36
C ALA A 113 1.67 4.77 14.95
N LEU A 114 0.46 4.19 14.84
CA LEU A 114 0.19 2.80 15.19
C LEU A 114 1.16 1.87 14.46
N SER A 115 1.79 0.96 15.18
CA SER A 115 2.64 -0.07 14.58
C SER A 115 1.92 -1.42 14.59
N ILE A 116 1.79 -2.04 13.42
CA ILE A 116 1.21 -3.37 13.24
C ILE A 116 2.30 -4.31 12.74
N GLY A 117 2.59 -5.34 13.53
CA GLY A 117 3.58 -6.36 13.21
C GLY A 117 2.94 -7.66 12.73
N PHE A 118 3.60 -8.34 11.79
CA PHE A 118 3.26 -9.70 11.35
C PHE A 118 4.34 -10.66 11.85
N GLY A 119 3.97 -11.57 12.75
CA GLY A 119 4.90 -12.48 13.43
C GLY A 119 5.21 -12.06 14.87
N ASN A 120 6.37 -12.49 15.38
CA ASN A 120 6.76 -12.29 16.77
C ASN A 120 7.64 -11.04 16.92
N GLY A 121 7.19 -10.06 17.69
CA GLY A 121 7.98 -8.85 17.93
C GLY A 121 7.23 -7.79 18.73
N ALA A 122 7.91 -6.70 19.05
CA ALA A 122 7.31 -5.57 19.77
C ALA A 122 6.64 -4.61 18.76
N SER A 123 5.32 -4.65 18.69
CA SER A 123 4.47 -3.71 17.96
C SER A 123 3.28 -3.36 18.86
N ASP A 124 2.57 -2.27 18.57
CA ASP A 124 1.35 -1.94 19.30
C ASP A 124 0.29 -3.03 19.10
N LEU A 125 0.29 -3.64 17.92
CA LEU A 125 -0.55 -4.78 17.59
C LEU A 125 0.28 -5.79 16.80
N ASN A 126 0.18 -7.08 17.17
CA ASN A 126 0.72 -8.19 16.37
C ASN A 126 -0.43 -9.02 15.82
N VAL A 127 -0.38 -9.27 14.51
CA VAL A 127 -1.35 -10.11 13.80
C VAL A 127 -0.63 -11.39 13.34
N MET A 128 -1.09 -12.53 13.88
CA MET A 128 -0.59 -13.84 13.52
C MET A 128 -1.75 -14.64 12.93
N ALA A 129 -1.68 -14.92 11.65
CA ALA A 129 -2.73 -15.60 10.91
C ALA A 129 -2.13 -16.39 9.73
N SER A 130 -2.86 -17.34 9.18
CA SER A 130 -2.52 -17.97 7.91
C SER A 130 -2.74 -17.01 6.75
N LEU A 131 -2.27 -17.35 5.55
CA LEU A 131 -2.44 -16.49 4.38
C LEU A 131 -3.93 -16.27 4.04
N GLY A 132 -4.75 -17.32 4.10
CA GLY A 132 -6.19 -17.22 3.85
C GLY A 132 -6.90 -16.35 4.89
N GLU A 133 -6.56 -16.51 6.17
CA GLU A 133 -7.06 -15.67 7.24
C GLU A 133 -6.65 -14.21 7.06
N HIS A 134 -5.40 -13.93 6.67
CA HIS A 134 -4.96 -12.56 6.39
C HIS A 134 -5.76 -11.91 5.28
N PHE A 135 -6.00 -12.61 4.17
CA PHE A 135 -6.77 -12.02 3.07
C PHE A 135 -8.16 -11.60 3.52
N ILE A 136 -8.93 -12.49 4.10
CA ILE A 136 -10.30 -12.15 4.52
C ILE A 136 -10.33 -11.15 5.67
N LEU A 137 -9.39 -11.23 6.62
CA LEU A 137 -9.29 -10.30 7.75
C LEU A 137 -9.12 -8.86 7.26
N TRP A 138 -8.15 -8.63 6.37
CA TRP A 138 -7.84 -7.28 5.92
C TRP A 138 -8.87 -6.72 4.93
N GLU A 139 -9.56 -7.57 4.17
CA GLU A 139 -10.73 -7.15 3.39
C GLU A 139 -11.85 -6.66 4.31
N TRP A 140 -12.16 -7.38 5.39
CA TRP A 140 -13.12 -6.94 6.40
C TRP A 140 -12.68 -5.68 7.13
N VAL A 141 -11.44 -5.60 7.58
CA VAL A 141 -10.89 -4.38 8.22
C VAL A 141 -11.04 -3.19 7.29
N THR A 142 -10.71 -3.33 6.03
CA THR A 142 -10.81 -2.26 5.04
C THR A 142 -12.25 -1.80 4.84
N ALA A 143 -13.18 -2.74 4.73
CA ALA A 143 -14.61 -2.44 4.61
C ALA A 143 -15.15 -1.69 5.86
N LEU A 144 -14.78 -2.13 7.05
CA LEU A 144 -15.17 -1.50 8.32
C LEU A 144 -14.57 -0.11 8.49
N VAL A 145 -13.28 0.08 8.14
CA VAL A 145 -12.65 1.41 8.15
C VAL A 145 -13.32 2.34 7.15
N GLY A 146 -13.64 1.84 5.93
CA GLY A 146 -14.38 2.59 4.94
C GLY A 146 -15.74 3.05 5.44
N ALA A 147 -16.49 2.15 6.08
CA ALA A 147 -17.78 2.46 6.67
C ALA A 147 -17.66 3.50 7.80
N ALA A 148 -16.66 3.35 8.68
CA ALA A 148 -16.42 4.31 9.78
C ALA A 148 -15.99 5.70 9.27
N LEU A 149 -15.27 5.76 8.15
CA LEU A 149 -14.89 7.00 7.47
C LEU A 149 -16.01 7.60 6.60
N GLU A 150 -17.15 6.89 6.46
CA GLU A 150 -18.27 7.27 5.58
C GLU A 150 -17.82 7.45 4.12
N ILE A 151 -17.08 6.48 3.61
CA ILE A 151 -16.64 6.40 2.21
C ILE A 151 -16.96 5.03 1.63
N ASP A 152 -17.08 4.93 0.31
CA ASP A 152 -17.20 3.65 -0.39
C ASP A 152 -15.80 3.04 -0.62
N PRO A 153 -15.39 1.97 0.10
CA PRO A 153 -14.07 1.39 -0.03
C PRO A 153 -13.91 0.56 -1.32
N PHE A 154 -14.99 0.25 -2.03
CA PHE A 154 -14.98 -0.67 -3.17
C PHE A 154 -14.80 0.04 -4.52
N ASN A 155 -15.18 1.31 -4.62
CA ASN A 155 -14.96 2.09 -5.83
C ASN A 155 -13.52 2.64 -5.92
N GLN A 156 -13.14 3.16 -7.09
CA GLN A 156 -11.79 3.70 -7.34
C GLN A 156 -11.83 4.86 -8.34
N PRO A 157 -12.46 6.00 -7.99
CA PRO A 157 -12.65 7.12 -8.93
C PRO A 157 -11.32 7.69 -9.45
N ASN A 158 -10.31 7.79 -8.61
CA ASN A 158 -9.00 8.34 -8.97
C ASN A 158 -8.25 7.45 -9.99
N VAL A 159 -8.46 6.14 -9.95
CA VAL A 159 -7.86 5.23 -10.94
C VAL A 159 -8.50 5.44 -12.31
N THR A 160 -9.80 5.67 -12.37
CA THR A 160 -10.51 5.97 -13.62
C THR A 160 -10.01 7.29 -14.21
N GLU A 161 -9.93 8.34 -13.41
CA GLU A 161 -9.38 9.64 -13.79
C GLU A 161 -7.95 9.53 -14.33
N ALA A 162 -7.07 8.81 -13.64
CA ALA A 162 -5.69 8.59 -14.08
C ALA A 162 -5.61 7.83 -15.41
N LYS A 163 -6.47 6.82 -15.62
CA LYS A 163 -6.54 6.08 -16.88
C LYS A 163 -7.02 6.94 -18.03
N GLU A 164 -8.03 7.78 -17.80
CA GLU A 164 -8.54 8.71 -18.81
C GLU A 164 -7.49 9.75 -19.20
N ALA A 165 -6.81 10.35 -18.21
CA ALA A 165 -5.71 11.29 -18.45
C ALA A 165 -4.57 10.65 -19.23
N THR A 166 -4.17 9.43 -18.87
CA THR A 166 -3.13 8.69 -19.60
C THR A 166 -3.56 8.36 -21.04
N SER A 167 -4.81 7.93 -21.23
CA SER A 167 -5.33 7.62 -22.56
C SER A 167 -5.38 8.87 -23.46
N ALA A 168 -5.74 10.01 -22.90
CA ALA A 168 -5.74 11.29 -23.63
C ALA A 168 -4.31 11.69 -24.05
N LEU A 169 -3.34 11.57 -23.15
CA LEU A 169 -1.92 11.83 -23.41
C LEU A 169 -1.36 10.92 -24.51
N LEU A 170 -1.64 9.60 -24.44
CA LEU A 170 -1.21 8.65 -25.46
C LEU A 170 -1.85 8.92 -26.83
N ALA A 171 -3.11 9.35 -26.84
CA ALA A 171 -3.79 9.76 -28.09
C ALA A 171 -3.16 11.03 -28.70
N GLU A 172 -2.80 12.01 -27.87
CA GLU A 172 -2.11 13.23 -28.29
C GLU A 172 -0.74 12.91 -28.91
N TRP A 173 0.02 12.00 -28.28
CA TRP A 173 1.34 11.56 -28.77
C TRP A 173 1.27 10.75 -30.07
N ASN A 174 0.12 10.18 -30.40
CA ASN A 174 -0.13 9.44 -31.64
C ASN A 174 0.98 8.45 -32.00
N GLY A 175 1.48 7.70 -31.00
CA GLY A 175 2.54 6.69 -31.15
C GLY A 175 3.96 7.25 -31.24
N VAL A 176 4.15 8.57 -31.12
CA VAL A 176 5.47 9.21 -31.09
C VAL A 176 5.73 9.74 -29.69
N LEU A 177 6.72 9.15 -29.00
CA LEU A 177 7.12 9.66 -27.69
C LEU A 177 7.71 11.07 -27.84
N PRO A 178 7.17 12.09 -27.15
CA PRO A 178 7.75 13.43 -27.20
C PRO A 178 9.15 13.43 -26.59
N GLU A 179 10.01 14.28 -27.14
CA GLU A 179 11.35 14.50 -26.58
C GLU A 179 11.22 15.38 -25.33
N PHE A 180 11.58 14.82 -24.17
CA PHE A 180 11.62 15.56 -22.91
C PHE A 180 13.04 16.10 -22.70
N LYS A 181 13.16 17.40 -22.56
CA LYS A 181 14.44 18.04 -22.24
C LYS A 181 14.55 18.20 -20.74
N ALA A 182 15.59 17.62 -20.15
CA ALA A 182 15.89 17.81 -18.75
C ALA A 182 16.21 19.28 -18.42
N ASP A 183 15.75 19.75 -17.27
CA ASP A 183 16.05 21.09 -16.76
C ASP A 183 17.50 21.19 -16.28
N ALA A 184 18.05 20.08 -15.74
CA ALA A 184 19.46 19.96 -15.38
C ALA A 184 19.93 18.50 -15.52
N VAL A 185 21.25 18.32 -15.57
CA VAL A 185 21.90 17.01 -15.60
C VAL A 185 23.01 17.00 -14.54
N ASP A 186 23.02 15.97 -13.69
CA ASP A 186 24.03 15.74 -12.66
C ASP A 186 24.60 14.32 -12.79
N GLY A 187 25.75 14.19 -13.46
CA GLY A 187 26.32 12.89 -13.81
C GLY A 187 25.41 12.12 -14.79
N ALA A 188 24.90 10.97 -14.34
CA ALA A 188 23.98 10.12 -15.11
C ALA A 188 22.49 10.41 -14.80
N VAL A 189 22.20 11.41 -13.95
CA VAL A 189 20.84 11.73 -13.51
C VAL A 189 20.31 12.92 -14.29
N GLU A 190 19.21 12.74 -14.99
CA GLU A 190 18.43 13.82 -15.60
C GLU A 190 17.39 14.33 -14.59
N ILE A 191 17.31 15.65 -14.44
CA ILE A 191 16.46 16.32 -13.47
C ILE A 191 15.38 17.08 -14.22
N PHE A 192 14.13 16.79 -13.88
CA PHE A 192 12.94 17.48 -14.39
C PHE A 192 12.24 18.17 -13.23
N GLY A 193 12.03 19.48 -13.31
CA GLY A 193 11.40 20.28 -12.27
C GLY A 193 12.31 21.39 -11.77
N ALA A 194 12.72 21.36 -10.52
CA ALA A 194 13.51 22.44 -9.92
C ALA A 194 14.88 21.97 -9.43
N GLY A 195 15.90 22.80 -9.63
CA GLY A 195 17.26 22.57 -9.17
C GLY A 195 18.27 22.55 -10.30
N SER A 196 19.51 22.91 -10.00
CA SER A 196 20.64 22.90 -10.93
C SER A 196 21.48 21.63 -10.86
N ASP A 197 21.30 20.87 -9.81
CA ASP A 197 21.96 19.61 -9.49
C ASP A 197 21.05 18.77 -8.59
N LEU A 198 21.36 17.49 -8.40
CA LEU A 198 20.54 16.55 -7.62
C LEU A 198 20.32 17.04 -6.18
N THR A 199 21.36 17.58 -5.53
CA THR A 199 21.25 18.04 -4.13
C THR A 199 20.30 19.23 -4.00
N SER A 200 20.41 20.21 -4.90
CA SER A 200 19.53 21.39 -4.91
C SER A 200 18.10 21.03 -5.28
N ALA A 201 17.90 20.11 -6.22
CA ALA A 201 16.60 19.60 -6.59
C ALA A 201 15.89 18.91 -5.41
N LEU A 202 16.55 17.97 -4.74
CA LEU A 202 16.01 17.28 -3.57
C LEU A 202 15.72 18.26 -2.43
N ARG A 203 16.59 19.22 -2.17
CA ARG A 203 16.38 20.24 -1.14
C ARG A 203 15.15 21.09 -1.43
N THR A 204 15.04 21.58 -2.66
CA THR A 204 13.89 22.36 -3.10
C THR A 204 12.60 21.57 -2.95
N PHE A 205 12.57 20.32 -3.42
CA PHE A 205 11.43 19.44 -3.31
C PHE A 205 11.02 19.22 -1.83
N LEU A 206 11.97 18.86 -0.96
CA LEU A 206 11.69 18.58 0.45
C LEU A 206 11.20 19.83 1.20
N THR A 207 11.64 21.04 0.82
CA THR A 207 11.18 22.30 1.46
C THR A 207 9.77 22.70 1.04
N GLN A 208 9.29 22.22 -0.11
CA GLN A 208 7.94 22.49 -0.59
C GLN A 208 6.85 21.62 0.03
N ILE A 209 7.23 20.58 0.79
CA ILE A 209 6.27 19.67 1.41
C ILE A 209 5.52 20.44 2.52
N PRO A 210 4.18 20.53 2.45
CA PRO A 210 3.40 21.22 3.45
C PRO A 210 3.43 20.48 4.81
N ALA A 211 3.05 21.19 5.87
CA ALA A 211 2.86 20.55 7.16
C ALA A 211 1.79 19.44 7.05
N GLY A 212 2.09 18.26 7.60
CA GLY A 212 1.24 17.08 7.47
C GLY A 212 1.35 16.34 6.11
N GLY A 213 2.14 16.86 5.16
CA GLY A 213 2.42 16.17 3.90
C GLY A 213 3.39 15.01 4.07
N TYR A 214 3.44 14.13 3.07
CA TYR A 214 4.37 12.99 3.01
C TYR A 214 5.13 12.96 1.70
N VAL A 215 6.22 12.20 1.66
CA VAL A 215 7.01 11.93 0.45
C VAL A 215 6.79 10.49 0.04
N ALA A 216 6.37 10.30 -1.21
CA ALA A 216 6.33 8.99 -1.84
C ALA A 216 7.55 8.84 -2.78
N VAL A 217 8.36 7.81 -2.55
CA VAL A 217 9.43 7.42 -3.47
C VAL A 217 8.86 6.37 -4.42
N MET A 218 8.61 6.75 -5.66
CA MET A 218 8.10 5.85 -6.69
C MET A 218 9.21 5.54 -7.68
N ALA A 219 9.53 4.26 -7.87
CA ALA A 219 10.61 3.84 -8.74
C ALA A 219 10.29 2.51 -9.44
N TYR A 220 10.61 2.43 -10.72
CA TYR A 220 10.52 1.20 -11.50
C TYR A 220 11.88 0.49 -11.46
N LEU A 221 12.02 -0.46 -10.54
CA LEU A 221 13.28 -1.11 -10.20
C LEU A 221 13.08 -2.61 -10.06
N ASP A 222 14.19 -3.36 -10.11
CA ASP A 222 14.20 -4.77 -9.73
C ASP A 222 14.19 -4.89 -8.19
N ARG A 223 13.11 -5.44 -7.63
CA ARG A 223 12.95 -5.58 -6.18
C ARG A 223 14.08 -6.40 -5.53
N SER A 224 14.62 -7.38 -6.25
CA SER A 224 15.67 -8.27 -5.75
C SER A 224 17.07 -7.72 -5.99
N GLY A 225 17.27 -7.07 -7.14
CA GLY A 225 18.56 -6.48 -7.54
C GLY A 225 18.85 -5.15 -6.85
N ASP A 226 17.83 -4.31 -6.68
CA ASP A 226 17.96 -2.93 -6.22
C ASP A 226 17.61 -2.73 -4.73
N ARG A 227 17.81 -3.77 -3.90
CA ARG A 227 17.45 -3.76 -2.46
C ARG A 227 18.02 -2.59 -1.67
N ASP A 228 19.15 -2.05 -2.07
CA ASP A 228 19.78 -0.92 -1.38
C ASP A 228 18.96 0.37 -1.53
N LEU A 229 18.15 0.49 -2.58
CA LEU A 229 17.27 1.63 -2.79
C LEU A 229 16.05 1.63 -1.86
N ALA A 230 15.66 0.49 -1.31
CA ALA A 230 14.66 0.43 -0.25
C ALA A 230 15.06 1.24 1.00
N LYS A 231 16.38 1.46 1.21
CA LYS A 231 16.91 2.28 2.31
C LYS A 231 16.64 3.79 2.11
N LEU A 232 16.29 4.23 0.90
CA LEU A 232 16.06 5.66 0.61
C LEU A 232 14.93 6.24 1.47
N ARG A 233 13.83 5.50 1.64
CA ARG A 233 12.71 5.96 2.47
C ARG A 233 13.19 6.29 3.88
N ASP A 234 13.91 5.37 4.50
CA ASP A 234 14.41 5.51 5.87
C ASP A 234 15.43 6.67 6.02
N ILE A 235 16.26 6.88 4.98
CA ILE A 235 17.20 8.00 4.94
C ILE A 235 16.45 9.33 4.82
N ILE A 236 15.46 9.42 3.94
CA ILE A 236 14.65 10.62 3.74
C ILE A 236 13.87 10.94 5.01
N ALA A 237 13.19 9.94 5.60
CA ALA A 237 12.43 10.11 6.84
C ALA A 237 13.32 10.66 7.98
N ARG A 238 14.51 10.11 8.16
CA ARG A 238 15.45 10.60 9.19
C ARG A 238 16.00 12.00 8.92
N LYS A 239 16.17 12.38 7.66
CA LYS A 239 16.75 13.67 7.27
C LYS A 239 15.71 14.79 7.22
N SER A 240 14.50 14.49 6.82
CA SER A 240 13.42 15.45 6.67
C SER A 240 12.48 15.52 7.88
N ASN A 241 12.50 14.52 8.74
CA ASN A 241 11.51 14.30 9.81
C ASN A 241 10.07 14.24 9.26
N ARG A 242 9.92 13.60 8.07
CA ARG A 242 8.70 13.48 7.30
C ARG A 242 8.45 12.01 6.98
#